data_0834ff4772450e4d2d81f4f107159dd1
#
_entry.id   0834ff4772450e4d2d81f4f107159dd1
#
_cell.length_a   1.000
_cell.length_b   1.000
_cell.length_c   1.000
_cell.angle_alpha   90.00
_cell.angle_beta   90.00
_cell.angle_gamma   90.00
#
_symmetry.space_group_name_H-M   'P 1'
#
loop_
_entity.id
_entity.type
_entity.pdbx_description
1 polymer ?
#
loop_
_entity_poly.entity_id
_entity_poly.type
_entity_poly.pdbx_seq_one_letter_code
_entity_poly.pdbx_strand_id
1 'polypeptide(L)'
;MKKNIIVFKNQHEMVTVIKRVIEKMKNNPTFPNPPAALAEMEKLLPELEDALVKAKSRDKEWIAIKNNRKAQMMALLEEVAAYVTATSKDDRALILGGGFDDAEGQSNAGAPSIEILEVELGSAGEATTRVKRAKGAVAYLHQYATEAPGPNTVWVSEGSSTGIHMFTGLNSDKRYWFRVVVVGRKGQKAYSPVVSRSIQ
;
A
#
# COMPACT_ATOMS: atom_id res chain seq x y z
N MET A 1 13.80 0.52 15.00
CA MET A 1 13.10 -0.31 13.98
C MET A 1 13.98 -0.30 12.73
N LYS A 2 14.31 -1.46 12.14
CA LYS A 2 15.07 -1.47 10.89
C LYS A 2 14.17 -0.92 9.77
N LYS A 3 14.65 0.11 9.09
CA LYS A 3 13.94 0.71 7.94
C LYS A 3 13.98 -0.28 6.77
N ASN A 4 12.83 -0.59 6.18
CA ASN A 4 12.80 -1.44 4.99
C ASN A 4 13.02 -0.58 3.74
N ILE A 5 14.19 -0.70 3.14
CA ILE A 5 14.57 0.03 1.92
C ILE A 5 14.45 -0.83 0.65
N ILE A 6 14.02 -2.09 0.80
CA ILE A 6 13.78 -3.00 -0.32
C ILE A 6 12.29 -2.97 -0.66
N VAL A 7 11.93 -2.29 -1.74
CA VAL A 7 10.54 -2.13 -2.17
C VAL A 7 10.40 -2.38 -3.67
N PHE A 8 9.59 -3.37 -4.03
CA PHE A 8 9.15 -3.61 -5.41
C PHE A 8 7.81 -4.35 -5.43
N LYS A 9 7.02 -4.12 -6.47
CA LYS A 9 5.64 -4.65 -6.58
C LYS A 9 5.57 -5.93 -7.40
N ASN A 10 6.53 -6.14 -8.30
CA ASN A 10 6.54 -7.28 -9.22
C ASN A 10 7.98 -7.68 -9.59
N GLN A 11 8.12 -8.78 -10.36
CA GLN A 11 9.42 -9.33 -10.74
C GLN A 11 10.21 -8.40 -11.67
N HIS A 12 9.55 -7.66 -12.52
CA HIS A 12 10.21 -6.72 -13.43
C HIS A 12 10.81 -5.55 -12.66
N GLU A 13 10.05 -4.98 -11.73
CA GLU A 13 10.52 -3.90 -10.86
C GLU A 13 11.67 -4.37 -9.95
N MET A 14 11.61 -5.63 -9.46
CA MET A 14 12.69 -6.24 -8.70
C MET A 14 14.01 -6.23 -9.49
N VAL A 15 14.02 -6.71 -10.74
CA VAL A 15 15.22 -6.71 -11.60
C VAL A 15 15.72 -5.29 -11.84
N THR A 16 14.81 -4.35 -12.07
CA THR A 16 15.18 -2.93 -12.27
C THR A 16 15.84 -2.34 -11.03
N VAL A 17 15.32 -2.61 -9.84
CA VAL A 17 15.92 -2.16 -8.57
C VAL A 17 17.29 -2.78 -8.38
N ILE A 18 17.45 -4.09 -8.61
CA ILE A 18 18.73 -4.80 -8.50
C ILE A 18 19.78 -4.18 -9.43
N LYS A 19 19.45 -3.96 -10.70
CA LYS A 19 20.34 -3.30 -11.67
C LYS A 19 20.78 -1.92 -11.20
N ARG A 20 19.82 -1.13 -10.73
CA ARG A 20 20.07 0.21 -10.22
C ARG A 20 21.00 0.19 -8.99
N VAL A 21 20.80 -0.75 -8.05
CA VAL A 21 21.65 -0.90 -6.87
C VAL A 21 23.08 -1.27 -7.28
N ILE A 22 23.26 -2.26 -8.16
CA ILE A 22 24.58 -2.66 -8.65
C ILE A 22 25.29 -1.46 -9.31
N GLU A 23 24.60 -0.73 -10.18
CA GLU A 23 25.16 0.43 -10.89
C GLU A 23 25.55 1.56 -9.94
N LYS A 24 24.64 1.92 -9.00
CA LYS A 24 24.83 3.02 -8.06
C LYS A 24 25.86 2.73 -6.98
N MET A 25 26.04 1.47 -6.61
CA MET A 25 27.04 1.07 -5.60
C MET A 25 28.42 0.88 -6.19
N LYS A 26 28.55 0.67 -7.49
CA LYS A 26 29.84 0.46 -8.18
C LYS A 26 30.68 1.73 -8.15
N ASN A 27 31.87 1.63 -7.54
CA ASN A 27 32.80 2.77 -7.38
C ASN A 27 32.20 4.00 -6.70
N ASN A 28 31.22 3.81 -5.81
CA ASN A 28 30.58 4.90 -5.12
C ASN A 28 31.43 5.36 -3.92
N PRO A 29 31.92 6.61 -3.90
CA PRO A 29 32.76 7.11 -2.80
C PRO A 29 32.03 7.17 -1.44
N THR A 30 30.71 7.26 -1.44
CA THR A 30 29.89 7.22 -0.25
C THR A 30 29.84 5.83 0.40
N PHE A 31 30.05 4.78 -0.41
CA PHE A 31 30.02 3.37 0.02
C PHE A 31 31.35 2.68 -0.38
N PRO A 32 32.49 3.05 0.25
CA PRO A 32 33.82 2.65 -0.21
C PRO A 32 34.12 1.15 -0.05
N ASN A 33 33.44 0.47 0.87
CA ASN A 33 33.67 -0.95 1.19
C ASN A 33 32.37 -1.76 1.09
N PRO A 34 31.79 -1.91 -0.12
CA PRO A 34 30.56 -2.68 -0.28
C PRO A 34 30.80 -4.16 0.08
N PRO A 35 29.79 -4.86 0.62
CA PRO A 35 29.91 -6.28 0.96
C PRO A 35 30.13 -7.13 -0.30
N ALA A 36 30.74 -8.32 -0.13
CA ALA A 36 30.97 -9.28 -1.22
C ALA A 36 29.66 -9.64 -1.96
N ALA A 37 28.53 -9.57 -1.27
CA ALA A 37 27.20 -9.76 -1.83
C ALA A 37 26.93 -8.89 -3.07
N LEU A 38 27.50 -7.69 -3.17
CA LEU A 38 27.33 -6.84 -4.36
C LEU A 38 27.93 -7.49 -5.61
N ALA A 39 29.14 -8.06 -5.50
CA ALA A 39 29.80 -8.74 -6.62
C ALA A 39 29.11 -10.08 -6.98
N GLU A 40 28.54 -10.76 -5.97
CA GLU A 40 27.75 -11.96 -6.20
C GLU A 40 26.41 -11.65 -6.88
N MET A 41 25.76 -10.55 -6.53
CA MET A 41 24.55 -10.06 -7.22
C MET A 41 24.84 -9.78 -8.70
N GLU A 42 25.99 -9.15 -9.03
CA GLU A 42 26.37 -8.85 -10.41
C GLU A 42 26.54 -10.15 -11.23
N LYS A 43 27.10 -11.20 -10.63
CA LYS A 43 27.24 -12.51 -11.27
C LYS A 43 25.93 -13.27 -11.41
N LEU A 44 25.06 -13.20 -10.39
CA LEU A 44 23.80 -13.95 -10.35
C LEU A 44 22.71 -13.29 -11.23
N LEU A 45 22.80 -12.00 -11.51
CA LEU A 45 21.77 -11.26 -12.23
C LEU A 45 21.44 -11.84 -13.62
N PRO A 46 22.42 -12.18 -14.50
CA PRO A 46 22.14 -12.78 -15.79
C PRO A 46 21.42 -14.13 -15.69
N GLU A 47 21.80 -14.95 -14.69
CA GLU A 47 21.15 -16.25 -14.45
C GLU A 47 19.69 -16.09 -13.98
N LEU A 48 19.42 -15.09 -13.16
CA LEU A 48 18.06 -14.74 -12.74
C LEU A 48 17.22 -14.27 -13.94
N GLU A 49 17.77 -13.42 -14.79
CA GLU A 49 17.07 -12.92 -15.98
C GLU A 49 16.75 -14.05 -16.97
N ASP A 50 17.69 -14.96 -17.22
CA ASP A 50 17.49 -16.12 -18.07
C ASP A 50 16.41 -17.05 -17.49
N ALA A 51 16.47 -17.33 -16.19
CA ALA A 51 15.45 -18.14 -15.50
C ALA A 51 14.07 -17.49 -15.54
N LEU A 52 13.97 -16.15 -15.44
CA LEU A 52 12.71 -15.42 -15.56
C LEU A 52 12.10 -15.54 -16.97
N VAL A 53 12.94 -15.52 -18.01
CA VAL A 53 12.50 -15.71 -19.41
C VAL A 53 12.01 -17.15 -19.63
N LYS A 54 12.81 -18.13 -19.23
CA LYS A 54 12.50 -19.57 -19.42
C LYS A 54 11.28 -20.02 -18.64
N ALA A 55 11.07 -19.49 -17.43
CA ALA A 55 9.89 -19.79 -16.62
C ALA A 55 8.55 -19.32 -17.24
N LYS A 56 8.55 -18.49 -18.30
CA LYS A 56 7.33 -18.13 -19.06
C LYS A 56 6.71 -19.32 -19.77
N SER A 57 7.48 -20.36 -20.07
CA SER A 57 6.99 -21.61 -20.66
C SER A 57 6.09 -22.40 -19.71
N ARG A 58 5.99 -22.01 -18.43
CA ARG A 58 5.30 -22.73 -17.35
C ARG A 58 5.89 -24.10 -17.01
N ASP A 59 7.10 -24.40 -17.46
CA ASP A 59 7.84 -25.59 -17.08
C ASP A 59 8.15 -25.56 -15.57
N LYS A 60 7.84 -26.65 -14.88
CA LYS A 60 8.00 -26.76 -13.42
C LYS A 60 9.46 -26.63 -12.98
N GLU A 61 10.39 -27.18 -13.77
CA GLU A 61 11.83 -27.09 -13.50
C GLU A 61 12.32 -25.63 -13.56
N TRP A 62 11.96 -24.92 -14.64
CA TRP A 62 12.34 -23.51 -14.78
C TRP A 62 11.66 -22.61 -13.75
N ILE A 63 10.45 -22.95 -13.32
CA ILE A 63 9.79 -22.25 -12.21
C ILE A 63 10.57 -22.45 -10.91
N ALA A 64 11.03 -23.68 -10.61
CA ALA A 64 11.83 -23.97 -9.43
C ALA A 64 13.18 -23.25 -9.46
N ILE A 65 13.90 -23.31 -10.60
CA ILE A 65 15.17 -22.60 -10.81
C ILE A 65 15.00 -21.11 -10.59
N LYS A 66 14.01 -20.48 -11.21
CA LYS A 66 13.67 -19.07 -11.03
C LYS A 66 13.44 -18.72 -9.56
N ASN A 67 12.68 -19.54 -8.83
CA ASN A 67 12.38 -19.28 -7.42
C ASN A 67 13.63 -19.37 -6.55
N ASN A 68 14.51 -20.33 -6.82
CA ASN A 68 15.79 -20.47 -6.13
C ASN A 68 16.71 -19.26 -6.40
N ARG A 69 16.87 -18.86 -7.65
CA ARG A 69 17.68 -17.68 -8.03
C ARG A 69 17.13 -16.40 -7.42
N LYS A 70 15.80 -16.27 -7.40
CA LYS A 70 15.13 -15.15 -6.73
C LYS A 70 15.42 -15.13 -5.23
N ALA A 71 15.35 -16.26 -4.54
CA ALA A 71 15.62 -16.34 -3.10
C ALA A 71 17.09 -15.98 -2.79
N GLN A 72 18.04 -16.51 -3.57
CA GLN A 72 19.46 -16.16 -3.46
C GLN A 72 19.69 -14.67 -3.66
N MET A 73 19.13 -14.09 -4.73
CA MET A 73 19.25 -12.66 -5.04
C MET A 73 18.66 -11.79 -3.93
N MET A 74 17.54 -12.21 -3.32
CA MET A 74 16.94 -11.48 -2.21
C MET A 74 17.83 -11.46 -0.98
N ALA A 75 18.44 -12.58 -0.62
CA ALA A 75 19.37 -12.66 0.51
C ALA A 75 20.58 -11.71 0.31
N LEU A 76 21.16 -11.72 -0.88
CA LEU A 76 22.26 -10.82 -1.23
C LEU A 76 21.84 -9.34 -1.20
N LEU A 77 20.65 -9.04 -1.72
CA LEU A 77 20.10 -7.68 -1.70
C LEU A 77 19.85 -7.18 -0.27
N GLU A 78 19.39 -8.06 0.64
CA GLU A 78 19.21 -7.75 2.05
C GLU A 78 20.53 -7.42 2.75
N GLU A 79 21.61 -8.13 2.42
CA GLU A 79 22.95 -7.85 2.94
C GLU A 79 23.46 -6.48 2.48
N VAL A 80 23.32 -6.17 1.19
CA VAL A 80 23.70 -4.85 0.64
C VAL A 80 22.83 -3.75 1.24
N ALA A 81 21.54 -3.99 1.42
CA ALA A 81 20.62 -3.02 2.06
C ALA A 81 20.98 -2.75 3.53
N ALA A 82 21.37 -3.78 4.28
CA ALA A 82 21.85 -3.63 5.65
C ALA A 82 23.12 -2.76 5.73
N TYR A 83 24.07 -2.97 4.82
CA TYR A 83 25.27 -2.14 4.70
C TYR A 83 24.94 -0.69 4.37
N VAL A 84 24.07 -0.45 3.38
CA VAL A 84 23.65 0.91 2.98
C VAL A 84 22.94 1.60 4.16
N THR A 85 22.02 0.93 4.84
CA THR A 85 21.32 1.49 6.00
C THR A 85 22.28 1.87 7.13
N ALA A 86 23.25 0.99 7.44
CA ALA A 86 24.25 1.25 8.47
C ALA A 86 25.16 2.44 8.12
N THR A 87 25.59 2.52 6.86
CA THR A 87 26.52 3.57 6.38
C THR A 87 25.80 4.92 6.23
N SER A 88 24.57 4.92 5.75
CA SER A 88 23.75 6.14 5.55
C SER A 88 23.21 6.73 6.85
N LYS A 89 23.19 5.99 7.96
CA LYS A 89 22.58 6.39 9.24
C LYS A 89 21.12 6.88 9.03
N ASP A 90 20.39 6.19 8.19
CA ASP A 90 19.01 6.53 7.78
C ASP A 90 18.85 7.85 6.99
N ASP A 91 19.95 8.44 6.50
CA ASP A 91 19.89 9.59 5.59
C ASP A 91 19.29 9.15 4.25
N ARG A 92 18.16 9.78 3.92
CA ARG A 92 17.39 9.47 2.71
C ARG A 92 18.18 9.71 1.42
N ALA A 93 18.94 10.80 1.37
CA ALA A 93 19.70 11.14 0.15
C ALA A 93 20.78 10.09 -0.12
N LEU A 94 21.44 9.60 0.93
CA LEU A 94 22.45 8.55 0.84
C LEU A 94 21.82 7.20 0.45
N ILE A 95 20.65 6.84 1.02
CA ILE A 95 19.91 5.61 0.64
C ILE A 95 19.56 5.62 -0.84
N LEU A 96 19.02 6.72 -1.35
CA LEU A 96 18.71 6.91 -2.78
C LEU A 96 19.99 6.90 -3.64
N GLY A 97 21.10 7.44 -3.11
CA GLY A 97 22.41 7.40 -3.72
C GLY A 97 22.97 5.98 -3.87
N GLY A 98 22.61 5.06 -2.98
CA GLY A 98 22.90 3.62 -3.06
C GLY A 98 21.98 2.84 -4.00
N GLY A 99 21.00 3.49 -4.63
CA GLY A 99 20.08 2.86 -5.59
C GLY A 99 18.84 2.22 -4.94
N PHE A 100 18.69 2.32 -3.63
CA PHE A 100 17.50 1.84 -2.91
C PHE A 100 16.40 2.88 -2.91
N ASP A 101 15.15 2.42 -2.75
CA ASP A 101 14.01 3.29 -2.55
C ASP A 101 13.74 3.44 -1.05
N ASP A 102 13.34 4.65 -0.65
CA ASP A 102 12.89 4.86 0.72
C ASP A 102 11.43 4.41 0.83
N ALA A 103 11.19 3.36 1.63
CA ALA A 103 9.85 2.85 1.86
C ALA A 103 8.91 3.92 2.47
N GLU A 104 9.43 4.93 3.15
CA GLU A 104 8.64 6.06 3.66
C GLU A 104 8.17 7.00 2.54
N GLY A 105 8.91 7.08 1.43
CA GLY A 105 8.51 7.87 0.27
C GLY A 105 7.31 7.29 -0.51
N GLN A 106 7.03 6.00 -0.39
CA GLN A 106 5.85 5.36 -0.99
C GLN A 106 4.62 5.33 -0.06
N SER A 107 4.77 5.65 1.22
CA SER A 107 3.67 5.64 2.20
C SER A 107 3.15 7.03 2.58
N ASN A 108 3.51 8.10 1.84
CA ASN A 108 2.88 9.41 1.98
C ASN A 108 1.49 9.49 1.31
N ALA A 109 0.72 8.41 1.34
CA ALA A 109 -0.71 8.58 1.51
C ALA A 109 -0.87 8.97 2.98
N GLY A 110 -0.96 10.26 3.28
CA GLY A 110 -1.31 10.77 4.60
C GLY A 110 -2.51 9.98 5.16
N ALA A 111 -2.78 10.12 6.45
CA ALA A 111 -3.99 9.53 7.00
C ALA A 111 -5.16 9.82 6.05
N PRO A 112 -6.01 8.85 5.74
CA PRO A 112 -7.13 9.09 4.83
C PRO A 112 -7.95 10.26 5.37
N SER A 113 -8.47 11.10 4.48
CA SER A 113 -9.36 12.21 4.85
C SER A 113 -10.62 12.15 4.01
N ILE A 114 -11.75 12.53 4.58
CA ILE A 114 -13.02 12.70 3.89
C ILE A 114 -13.56 14.08 4.26
N GLU A 115 -13.73 14.94 3.27
CA GLU A 115 -14.20 16.30 3.46
C GLU A 115 -15.71 16.43 3.21
N ILE A 116 -16.24 15.62 2.29
CA ILE A 116 -17.62 15.71 1.83
C ILE A 116 -18.25 14.32 1.85
N LEU A 117 -19.47 14.26 2.37
CA LEU A 117 -20.39 13.13 2.27
C LEU A 117 -21.65 13.60 1.55
N GLU A 118 -21.97 12.94 0.45
CA GLU A 118 -23.23 13.10 -0.27
C GLU A 118 -24.18 11.98 0.14
N VAL A 119 -25.45 12.32 0.37
CA VAL A 119 -26.51 11.35 0.66
C VAL A 119 -27.68 11.64 -0.28
N GLU A 120 -27.89 10.71 -1.21
CA GLU A 120 -28.98 10.72 -2.19
C GLU A 120 -30.09 9.80 -1.72
N LEU A 121 -31.36 10.25 -1.83
CA LEU A 121 -32.51 9.41 -1.57
C LEU A 121 -32.91 8.68 -2.85
N GLY A 122 -33.18 7.39 -2.73
CA GLY A 122 -33.70 6.55 -3.80
C GLY A 122 -35.22 6.34 -3.72
N SER A 123 -35.65 5.13 -3.99
CA SER A 123 -37.02 4.69 -3.77
C SER A 123 -37.37 4.71 -2.29
N ALA A 124 -38.65 4.49 -1.96
CA ALA A 124 -39.08 4.43 -0.56
C ALA A 124 -38.21 3.46 0.26
N GLY A 125 -37.65 3.93 1.37
CA GLY A 125 -36.77 3.17 2.24
C GLY A 125 -35.32 3.02 1.74
N GLU A 126 -34.89 3.79 0.73
CA GLU A 126 -33.53 3.73 0.19
C GLU A 126 -32.76 5.03 0.40
N ALA A 127 -31.47 4.91 0.71
CA ALA A 127 -30.54 6.02 0.77
C ALA A 127 -29.14 5.58 0.30
N THR A 128 -28.54 6.32 -0.62
CA THR A 128 -27.19 6.09 -1.12
C THR A 128 -26.22 7.09 -0.52
N THR A 129 -25.21 6.60 0.14
CA THR A 129 -24.08 7.41 0.64
C THR A 129 -22.93 7.36 -0.35
N ARG A 130 -22.36 8.53 -0.64
CA ARG A 130 -21.27 8.68 -1.58
C ARG A 130 -20.17 9.57 -0.99
N VAL A 131 -18.93 9.08 -1.04
CA VAL A 131 -17.73 9.86 -0.72
C VAL A 131 -16.73 9.74 -1.86
N LYS A 132 -15.97 10.79 -2.08
CA LYS A 132 -14.86 10.74 -3.04
C LYS A 132 -13.79 9.76 -2.55
N ARG A 133 -13.18 9.03 -3.47
CA ARG A 133 -12.12 8.07 -3.13
C ARG A 133 -11.02 8.73 -2.32
N ALA A 134 -10.88 8.35 -1.07
CA ALA A 134 -9.86 8.86 -0.17
C ALA A 134 -8.49 8.22 -0.50
N LYS A 135 -7.45 9.05 -0.59
CA LYS A 135 -6.09 8.56 -0.81
C LYS A 135 -5.65 7.74 0.40
N GLY A 136 -5.12 6.54 0.18
CA GLY A 136 -4.71 5.64 1.26
C GLY A 136 -5.83 4.79 1.88
N ALA A 137 -7.07 4.91 1.40
CA ALA A 137 -8.19 4.08 1.83
C ALA A 137 -7.97 2.61 1.42
N VAL A 138 -8.26 1.71 2.35
CA VAL A 138 -8.27 0.25 2.17
C VAL A 138 -9.71 -0.27 2.16
N ALA A 139 -10.57 0.31 2.99
CA ALA A 139 -11.98 -0.04 3.10
C ALA A 139 -12.79 1.17 3.56
N TYR A 140 -14.10 1.09 3.34
CA TYR A 140 -15.09 2.05 3.79
C TYR A 140 -16.13 1.36 4.66
N LEU A 141 -16.53 2.00 5.76
CA LEU A 141 -17.67 1.62 6.57
C LEU A 141 -18.71 2.72 6.41
N HIS A 142 -19.78 2.42 5.70
CA HIS A 142 -20.94 3.28 5.59
C HIS A 142 -21.81 3.06 6.82
N GLN A 143 -22.24 4.12 7.47
CA GLN A 143 -22.92 4.04 8.76
C GLN A 143 -24.15 4.93 8.78
N TYR A 144 -25.21 4.45 9.44
CA TYR A 144 -26.36 5.28 9.80
C TYR A 144 -26.75 5.13 11.26
N ALA A 145 -27.43 6.13 11.77
CA ALA A 145 -28.06 6.14 13.09
C ALA A 145 -29.51 6.66 12.97
N THR A 146 -30.36 6.22 13.86
CA THR A 146 -31.78 6.60 13.91
C THR A 146 -32.07 7.75 14.86
N GLU A 147 -31.06 8.24 15.56
CA GLU A 147 -31.11 9.35 16.49
C GLU A 147 -29.95 10.33 16.28
N ALA A 148 -30.10 11.55 16.73
CA ALA A 148 -29.09 12.59 16.58
C ALA A 148 -27.76 12.14 17.20
N PRO A 149 -26.62 12.30 16.49
CA PRO A 149 -25.34 11.84 16.97
C PRO A 149 -24.93 12.47 18.30
N GLY A 150 -24.53 11.62 19.24
CA GLY A 150 -24.00 11.97 20.55
C GLY A 150 -22.90 10.99 20.97
N PRO A 151 -22.36 11.12 22.18
CA PRO A 151 -21.26 10.29 22.67
C PRO A 151 -21.56 8.77 22.66
N ASN A 152 -22.82 8.40 22.84
CA ASN A 152 -23.29 7.01 22.95
C ASN A 152 -24.09 6.53 21.74
N THR A 153 -24.06 7.26 20.62
CA THR A 153 -24.83 6.88 19.43
C THR A 153 -24.40 5.52 18.89
N VAL A 154 -25.38 4.64 18.74
CA VAL A 154 -25.19 3.34 18.09
C VAL A 154 -25.27 3.52 16.58
N TRP A 155 -24.19 3.19 15.90
CA TRP A 155 -24.10 3.26 14.44
C TRP A 155 -24.24 1.88 13.82
N VAL A 156 -25.26 1.70 12.99
CA VAL A 156 -25.35 0.52 12.11
C VAL A 156 -24.34 0.69 11.00
N SER A 157 -23.53 -0.34 10.76
CA SER A 157 -22.35 -0.24 9.87
C SER A 157 -22.39 -1.31 8.79
N GLU A 158 -22.17 -0.90 7.54
CA GLU A 158 -22.00 -1.79 6.40
C GLU A 158 -20.65 -1.52 5.71
N GLY A 159 -19.91 -2.60 5.43
CA GLY A 159 -18.58 -2.54 4.85
C GLY A 159 -18.61 -2.51 3.33
N SER A 160 -17.76 -1.68 2.71
CA SER A 160 -17.60 -1.59 1.26
C SER A 160 -16.13 -1.40 0.89
N SER A 161 -15.74 -1.91 -0.26
CA SER A 161 -14.45 -1.60 -0.89
C SER A 161 -14.46 -0.29 -1.67
N THR A 162 -15.64 0.31 -1.85
CA THR A 162 -15.84 1.54 -2.61
C THR A 162 -16.40 2.65 -1.72
N GLY A 163 -16.26 3.90 -2.16
CA GLY A 163 -16.84 5.06 -1.48
C GLY A 163 -18.33 5.25 -1.74
N ILE A 164 -19.04 4.24 -2.24
CA ILE A 164 -20.47 4.29 -2.54
C ILE A 164 -21.14 3.08 -1.91
N HIS A 165 -22.27 3.31 -1.24
CA HIS A 165 -23.08 2.24 -0.67
C HIS A 165 -24.54 2.67 -0.61
N MET A 166 -25.45 1.75 -0.92
CA MET A 166 -26.89 1.95 -0.86
C MET A 166 -27.47 1.17 0.32
N PHE A 167 -28.07 1.88 1.24
CA PHE A 167 -28.89 1.30 2.29
C PHE A 167 -30.31 1.08 1.81
N THR A 168 -30.89 -0.05 2.16
CA THR A 168 -32.27 -0.44 1.84
C THR A 168 -33.02 -0.84 3.11
N GLY A 169 -34.35 -0.81 3.07
CA GLY A 169 -35.17 -1.20 4.21
C GLY A 169 -35.20 -0.18 5.36
N LEU A 170 -34.84 1.06 5.07
CA LEU A 170 -34.99 2.16 6.01
C LEU A 170 -36.47 2.50 6.17
N ASN A 171 -36.90 2.87 7.40
CA ASN A 171 -38.26 3.26 7.63
C ASN A 171 -38.58 4.62 7.00
N SER A 172 -39.60 4.70 6.18
CA SER A 172 -40.15 5.96 5.65
C SER A 172 -40.57 6.90 6.78
N ASP A 173 -40.61 8.18 6.49
CA ASP A 173 -40.98 9.27 7.43
C ASP A 173 -40.10 9.39 8.68
N LYS A 174 -38.97 8.66 8.71
CA LYS A 174 -37.97 8.79 9.76
C LYS A 174 -36.74 9.55 9.29
N ARG A 175 -36.16 10.32 10.21
CA ARG A 175 -34.87 10.99 10.00
C ARG A 175 -33.72 10.05 10.37
N TYR A 176 -32.77 9.95 9.51
CA TYR A 176 -31.52 9.20 9.70
C TYR A 176 -30.32 10.12 9.59
N TRP A 177 -29.25 9.78 10.30
CA TRP A 177 -27.95 10.42 10.24
C TRP A 177 -26.94 9.46 9.62
N PHE A 178 -26.24 9.91 8.62
CA PHE A 178 -25.30 9.11 7.85
C PHE A 178 -23.89 9.64 8.05
N ARG A 179 -22.93 8.74 8.11
CA ARG A 179 -21.51 9.04 8.00
C ARG A 179 -20.76 7.90 7.32
N VAL A 180 -19.53 8.17 6.85
CA VAL A 180 -18.63 7.16 6.31
C VAL A 180 -17.33 7.19 7.09
N VAL A 181 -16.86 6.03 7.50
CA VAL A 181 -15.54 5.85 8.11
C VAL A 181 -14.62 5.22 7.07
N VAL A 182 -13.55 5.90 6.72
CA VAL A 182 -12.50 5.32 5.90
C VAL A 182 -11.49 4.65 6.78
N VAL A 183 -11.17 3.42 6.44
CA VAL A 183 -10.11 2.66 7.08
C VAL A 183 -8.88 2.69 6.16
N GLY A 184 -7.78 3.24 6.66
CA GLY A 184 -6.49 3.26 6.01
C GLY A 184 -5.60 2.11 6.43
N ARG A 185 -4.38 2.08 5.88
CA ARG A 185 -3.36 1.11 6.30
C ARG A 185 -3.00 1.33 7.77
N LYS A 186 -2.55 0.26 8.45
CA LYS A 186 -2.18 0.29 9.88
C LYS A 186 -3.33 0.70 10.82
N GLY A 187 -4.61 0.48 10.41
CA GLY A 187 -5.75 0.77 11.26
C GLY A 187 -6.11 2.26 11.40
N GLN A 188 -5.52 3.14 10.59
CA GLN A 188 -5.90 4.56 10.54
C GLN A 188 -7.37 4.70 10.15
N LYS A 189 -8.08 5.61 10.81
CA LYS A 189 -9.49 5.90 10.53
C LYS A 189 -9.69 7.39 10.30
N ALA A 190 -10.54 7.71 9.35
CA ALA A 190 -11.05 9.07 9.15
C ALA A 190 -12.58 9.02 9.03
N TYR A 191 -13.23 10.04 9.54
CA TYR A 191 -14.67 10.16 9.58
C TYR A 191 -15.11 11.28 8.64
N SER A 192 -16.17 11.05 7.87
CA SER A 192 -16.83 12.11 7.13
C SER A 192 -17.61 13.04 8.06
N PRO A 193 -18.00 14.22 7.58
CA PRO A 193 -19.09 14.96 8.19
C PRO A 193 -20.33 14.06 8.30
N VAL A 194 -21.21 14.38 9.30
CA VAL A 194 -22.51 13.72 9.43
C VAL A 194 -23.56 14.48 8.61
N VAL A 195 -24.31 13.75 7.83
CA VAL A 195 -25.41 14.30 7.01
C VAL A 195 -26.72 13.65 7.44
N SER A 196 -27.77 14.45 7.70
CA SER A 196 -29.09 13.91 8.02
C SER A 196 -30.04 14.01 6.81
N ARG A 197 -30.88 12.99 6.66
CA ARG A 197 -31.96 12.94 5.65
C ARG A 197 -33.22 12.30 6.27
N SER A 198 -34.36 12.78 5.87
CA SER A 198 -35.65 12.10 6.13
C SER A 198 -35.92 11.17 4.95
N ILE A 199 -36.14 9.90 5.24
CA ILE A 199 -36.40 8.87 4.22
C ILE A 199 -37.87 9.00 3.77
N GLN A 200 -38.06 8.86 2.45
CA GLN A 200 -39.38 8.90 1.81
C GLN A 200 -40.02 7.50 1.77
#